data_1441485a76a51a606270c350216594a4
#
_entry.id   1441485a76a51a606270c350216594a4
#
_cell.length_a   1.000
_cell.length_b   1.000
_cell.length_c   1.000
_cell.angle_alpha   90.00
_cell.angle_beta   90.00
_cell.angle_gamma   90.00
#
_symmetry.space_group_name_H-M   'P 1'
#
loop_
_entity.id
_entity.type
_entity.pdbx_description
1 polymer ?
#
loop_
_entity_poly.entity_id
_entity_poly.type
_entity_poly.pdbx_seq_one_letter_code
_entity_poly.pdbx_strand_id
1 'polypeptide(L)'
;GYDYAVQGIGGLMSVTGERDDLGGGPQKVGVAVADLFTGMYAAVGIMAALRHAEKTGEGQYVDMALLDTQVAMLANLGANYLVSGKTPGRAGNAHQNIVPYQVFEVKPALSAESDARDHLILAVGNDGQFAKFCDVAGQPELASDPRFSKNSERVKNRNVLVPLLEKIMMTRTKAQWLPALESAKVPCGAINNLSEVFADPQVAARNMINTWQHPHQKDLRLVASPLKLSLTPVRQDHVPPQLGQHTTQVLNEVLGYGPAQIEQLQNKGVI
;
A
#
# COMPACT_ATOMS: atom_id res chain seq x y z
N GLY A 1 -15.04 -16.35 0.86
CA GLY A 1 -14.18 -15.76 1.88
C GLY A 1 -14.23 -14.25 1.82
N TYR A 2 -13.92 -13.60 2.95
CA TYR A 2 -13.83 -12.15 3.02
C TYR A 2 -12.39 -11.76 3.34
N ASP A 3 -11.87 -10.72 2.70
CA ASP A 3 -10.53 -10.16 2.90
C ASP A 3 -10.16 -10.07 4.39
N TYR A 4 -11.02 -9.45 5.20
CA TYR A 4 -10.77 -9.26 6.63
C TYR A 4 -10.48 -10.55 7.40
N ALA A 5 -11.28 -11.60 7.13
CA ALA A 5 -11.07 -12.91 7.76
C ALA A 5 -9.78 -13.58 7.25
N VAL A 6 -9.48 -13.44 5.96
CA VAL A 6 -8.28 -14.00 5.34
C VAL A 6 -7.02 -13.31 5.83
N GLN A 7 -7.01 -12.01 6.06
CA GLN A 7 -5.89 -11.31 6.70
C GLN A 7 -5.56 -11.89 8.10
N GLY A 8 -6.60 -12.27 8.85
CA GLY A 8 -6.43 -12.93 10.17
C GLY A 8 -5.90 -14.36 10.03
N ILE A 9 -6.63 -15.20 9.29
CA ILE A 9 -6.32 -16.65 9.13
C ILE A 9 -4.96 -16.83 8.42
N GLY A 10 -4.67 -16.02 7.41
CA GLY A 10 -3.43 -16.06 6.63
C GLY A 10 -2.22 -15.41 7.31
N GLY A 11 -2.32 -14.99 8.57
CA GLY A 11 -1.19 -14.59 9.40
C GLY A 11 -0.75 -13.13 9.27
N LEU A 12 -1.29 -12.34 8.31
CA LEU A 12 -0.87 -10.94 8.12
C LEU A 12 -1.11 -10.09 9.38
N MET A 13 -2.25 -10.28 10.04
CA MET A 13 -2.58 -9.53 11.25
C MET A 13 -1.65 -9.85 12.43
N SER A 14 -1.04 -11.04 12.46
CA SER A 14 -0.10 -11.43 13.52
C SER A 14 1.21 -10.64 13.47
N VAL A 15 1.56 -10.08 12.30
CA VAL A 15 2.78 -9.30 12.07
C VAL A 15 2.53 -7.82 11.81
N THR A 16 1.25 -7.41 11.75
CA THR A 16 0.80 -6.03 11.50
C THR A 16 0.20 -5.44 12.76
N GLY A 17 0.60 -4.22 13.10
CA GLY A 17 0.16 -3.48 14.28
C GLY A 17 1.31 -3.11 15.21
N GLU A 18 0.99 -2.37 16.27
CA GLU A 18 1.97 -1.96 17.28
C GLU A 18 2.44 -3.17 18.10
N ARG A 19 3.63 -3.08 18.66
CA ARG A 19 4.29 -4.10 19.48
C ARG A 19 3.48 -4.43 20.72
N ASP A 20 3.50 -5.72 21.14
CA ASP A 20 2.79 -6.18 22.33
C ASP A 20 3.30 -5.49 23.62
N ASP A 21 4.61 -5.28 23.71
CA ASP A 21 5.24 -4.63 24.88
C ASP A 21 4.93 -3.13 24.99
N LEU A 22 4.34 -2.54 23.94
CA LEU A 22 3.81 -1.16 23.93
C LEU A 22 2.27 -1.11 24.03
N GLY A 23 1.64 -2.23 24.39
CA GLY A 23 0.18 -2.32 24.52
C GLY A 23 -0.57 -2.46 23.21
N GLY A 24 0.13 -2.81 22.13
CA GLY A 24 -0.46 -3.04 20.81
C GLY A 24 -1.17 -4.37 20.67
N GLY A 25 -1.80 -4.59 19.52
CA GLY A 25 -2.50 -5.82 19.15
C GLY A 25 -2.51 -6.05 17.65
N PRO A 26 -3.01 -7.21 17.18
CA PRO A 26 -3.15 -7.51 15.77
C PRO A 26 -4.02 -6.47 15.06
N GLN A 27 -3.56 -5.98 13.91
CA GLN A 27 -4.29 -5.00 13.10
C GLN A 27 -4.37 -5.44 11.65
N LYS A 28 -5.50 -5.14 11.00
CA LYS A 28 -5.64 -5.32 9.56
C LYS A 28 -4.97 -4.17 8.81
N VAL A 29 -4.62 -4.42 7.55
CA VAL A 29 -4.30 -3.33 6.62
C VAL A 29 -5.58 -2.53 6.28
N GLY A 30 -5.45 -1.24 6.06
CA GLY A 30 -6.58 -0.33 5.85
C GLY A 30 -7.46 -0.66 4.64
N VAL A 31 -6.85 -1.19 3.57
CA VAL A 31 -7.53 -1.62 2.33
C VAL A 31 -7.69 -3.14 2.30
N ALA A 32 -8.57 -3.65 1.42
CA ALA A 32 -8.80 -5.08 1.20
C ALA A 32 -7.61 -5.71 0.45
N VAL A 33 -6.47 -5.81 1.14
CA VAL A 33 -5.18 -6.13 0.52
C VAL A 33 -5.11 -7.57 0.01
N ALA A 34 -5.76 -8.54 0.69
CA ALA A 34 -5.81 -9.93 0.22
C ALA A 34 -6.61 -10.03 -1.09
N ASP A 35 -7.75 -9.32 -1.21
CA ASP A 35 -8.54 -9.26 -2.45
C ASP A 35 -7.74 -8.62 -3.58
N LEU A 36 -7.10 -7.48 -3.34
CA LEU A 36 -6.31 -6.76 -4.34
C LEU A 36 -5.17 -7.62 -4.90
N PHE A 37 -4.40 -8.26 -4.03
CA PHE A 37 -3.31 -9.13 -4.46
C PHE A 37 -3.81 -10.39 -5.17
N THR A 38 -4.90 -10.99 -4.70
CA THR A 38 -5.50 -12.15 -5.38
C THR A 38 -5.95 -11.78 -6.79
N GLY A 39 -6.57 -10.61 -6.96
CA GLY A 39 -6.92 -10.09 -8.29
C GLY A 39 -5.70 -9.90 -9.20
N MET A 40 -4.59 -9.38 -8.65
CA MET A 40 -3.34 -9.22 -9.39
C MET A 40 -2.71 -10.57 -9.78
N TYR A 41 -2.65 -11.55 -8.86
CA TYR A 41 -2.17 -12.89 -9.17
C TYR A 41 -3.07 -13.60 -10.18
N ALA A 42 -4.40 -13.44 -10.08
CA ALA A 42 -5.34 -13.97 -11.04
C ALA A 42 -5.10 -13.40 -12.45
N ALA A 43 -4.89 -12.09 -12.58
CA ALA A 43 -4.57 -11.46 -13.85
C ALA A 43 -3.28 -12.03 -14.47
N VAL A 44 -2.23 -12.22 -13.67
CA VAL A 44 -0.97 -12.84 -14.12
C VAL A 44 -1.19 -14.30 -14.53
N GLY A 45 -1.93 -15.08 -13.72
CA GLY A 45 -2.26 -16.46 -14.01
C GLY A 45 -3.07 -16.64 -15.31
N ILE A 46 -4.07 -15.77 -15.51
CA ILE A 46 -4.89 -15.75 -16.75
C ILE A 46 -4.02 -15.43 -17.98
N MET A 47 -3.17 -14.38 -17.88
CA MET A 47 -2.27 -14.04 -18.99
C MET A 47 -1.30 -15.19 -19.33
N ALA A 48 -0.76 -15.87 -18.32
CA ALA A 48 0.11 -17.03 -18.51
C ALA A 48 -0.63 -18.19 -19.18
N ALA A 49 -1.87 -18.50 -18.74
CA ALA A 49 -2.71 -19.54 -19.30
C ALA A 49 -3.13 -19.23 -20.74
N LEU A 50 -3.53 -17.99 -21.04
CA LEU A 50 -3.84 -17.54 -22.39
C LEU A 50 -2.63 -17.67 -23.32
N ARG A 51 -1.46 -17.22 -22.88
CA ARG A 51 -0.23 -17.36 -23.68
C ARG A 51 0.14 -18.83 -23.94
N HIS A 52 -0.12 -19.73 -23.00
CA HIS A 52 0.03 -21.18 -23.23
C HIS A 52 -0.96 -21.66 -24.29
N ALA A 53 -2.24 -21.35 -24.13
CA ALA A 53 -3.29 -21.74 -25.06
C ALA A 53 -3.06 -21.21 -26.49
N GLU A 54 -2.60 -19.97 -26.63
CA GLU A 54 -2.24 -19.39 -27.94
C GLU A 54 -1.09 -20.15 -28.63
N LYS A 55 -0.16 -20.71 -27.87
CA LYS A 55 0.99 -21.45 -28.44
C LYS A 55 0.72 -22.93 -28.71
N THR A 56 -0.14 -23.55 -27.90
CA THR A 56 -0.33 -25.01 -27.92
C THR A 56 -1.70 -25.42 -28.42
N GLY A 57 -2.69 -24.53 -28.38
CA GLY A 57 -4.11 -24.84 -28.59
C GLY A 57 -4.80 -25.43 -27.36
N GLU A 58 -4.07 -25.61 -26.23
CA GLU A 58 -4.60 -26.24 -25.03
C GLU A 58 -4.85 -25.24 -23.92
N GLY A 59 -6.10 -25.12 -23.48
CA GLY A 59 -6.49 -24.32 -22.31
C GLY A 59 -6.23 -25.08 -21.01
N GLN A 60 -6.29 -24.35 -19.88
CA GLN A 60 -6.12 -24.94 -18.55
C GLN A 60 -7.01 -24.25 -17.52
N TYR A 61 -7.31 -24.96 -16.46
CA TYR A 61 -7.98 -24.43 -15.28
C TYR A 61 -6.99 -23.62 -14.43
N VAL A 62 -7.40 -22.45 -13.94
CA VAL A 62 -6.61 -21.62 -13.05
C VAL A 62 -7.32 -21.56 -11.71
N ASP A 63 -6.75 -22.20 -10.69
CA ASP A 63 -7.24 -22.16 -9.32
C ASP A 63 -6.57 -21.03 -8.54
N MET A 64 -7.37 -20.16 -7.93
CA MET A 64 -6.89 -19.02 -7.17
C MET A 64 -7.63 -18.91 -5.84
N ALA A 65 -6.89 -19.03 -4.73
CA ALA A 65 -7.43 -18.89 -3.40
C ALA A 65 -6.89 -17.64 -2.68
N LEU A 66 -7.78 -16.89 -2.01
CA LEU A 66 -7.41 -15.75 -1.17
C LEU A 66 -6.36 -16.12 -0.12
N LEU A 67 -6.52 -17.30 0.50
CA LEU A 67 -5.59 -17.77 1.55
C LEU A 67 -4.19 -18.01 1.00
N ASP A 68 -4.05 -18.65 -0.14
CA ASP A 68 -2.75 -18.96 -0.76
C ASP A 68 -2.01 -17.65 -1.08
N THR A 69 -2.73 -16.69 -1.64
CA THR A 69 -2.19 -15.35 -1.92
C THR A 69 -1.77 -14.65 -0.63
N GLN A 70 -2.61 -14.71 0.41
CA GLN A 70 -2.28 -14.08 1.70
C GLN A 70 -1.03 -14.70 2.33
N VAL A 71 -0.86 -16.02 2.26
CA VAL A 71 0.35 -16.71 2.74
C VAL A 71 1.58 -16.29 1.93
N ALA A 72 1.46 -16.19 0.61
CA ALA A 72 2.54 -15.68 -0.25
C ALA A 72 2.97 -14.26 0.11
N MET A 73 2.02 -13.41 0.55
CA MET A 73 2.30 -12.04 0.98
C MET A 73 3.10 -11.93 2.28
N LEU A 74 3.25 -12.99 3.07
CA LEU A 74 4.12 -12.98 4.25
C LEU A 74 5.61 -12.82 3.89
N ALA A 75 5.97 -13.06 2.65
CA ALA A 75 7.26 -12.76 2.04
C ALA A 75 8.45 -13.16 2.93
N ASN A 76 9.33 -12.21 3.26
CA ASN A 76 10.50 -12.46 4.10
C ASN A 76 10.18 -12.90 5.53
N LEU A 77 9.05 -12.49 6.12
CA LEU A 77 8.66 -12.90 7.47
C LEU A 77 8.25 -14.37 7.48
N GLY A 78 7.51 -14.83 6.47
CA GLY A 78 7.20 -16.23 6.26
C GLY A 78 8.48 -17.07 6.04
N ALA A 79 9.39 -16.61 5.19
CA ALA A 79 10.68 -17.26 4.95
C ALA A 79 11.52 -17.36 6.23
N ASN A 80 11.59 -16.29 7.02
CA ASN A 80 12.32 -16.27 8.29
C ASN A 80 11.77 -17.30 9.27
N TYR A 81 10.45 -17.42 9.37
CA TYR A 81 9.81 -18.44 10.21
C TYR A 81 10.13 -19.85 9.74
N LEU A 82 9.96 -20.12 8.44
CA LEU A 82 10.20 -21.46 7.87
C LEU A 82 11.65 -21.93 8.04
N VAL A 83 12.62 -21.01 8.00
CA VAL A 83 14.05 -21.34 8.17
C VAL A 83 14.44 -21.45 9.64
N SER A 84 13.95 -20.55 10.49
CA SER A 84 14.40 -20.47 11.89
C SER A 84 13.50 -21.18 12.90
N GLY A 85 12.25 -21.46 12.55
CA GLY A 85 11.22 -21.94 13.47
C GLY A 85 10.74 -20.87 14.49
N LYS A 86 11.25 -19.62 14.40
CA LYS A 86 10.91 -18.56 15.34
C LYS A 86 9.77 -17.70 14.80
N THR A 87 8.65 -17.67 15.51
CA THR A 87 7.50 -16.83 15.16
C THR A 87 7.85 -15.34 15.29
N PRO A 88 7.74 -14.55 14.21
CA PRO A 88 7.96 -13.11 14.29
C PRO A 88 6.83 -12.43 15.06
N GLY A 89 7.17 -11.45 15.89
CA GLY A 89 6.21 -10.55 16.52
C GLY A 89 5.92 -9.32 15.64
N ARG A 90 5.00 -8.49 16.09
CA ARG A 90 4.75 -7.18 15.48
C ARG A 90 5.89 -6.21 15.76
N ALA A 91 6.26 -5.44 14.76
CA ALA A 91 7.33 -4.43 14.85
C ALA A 91 6.80 -2.98 14.94
N GLY A 92 5.48 -2.80 14.92
CA GLY A 92 4.89 -1.47 14.82
C GLY A 92 5.29 -0.78 13.51
N ASN A 93 5.61 0.51 13.61
CA ASN A 93 6.09 1.31 12.48
C ASN A 93 7.61 1.22 12.28
N ALA A 94 8.30 0.32 12.96
CA ALA A 94 9.76 0.21 12.91
C ALA A 94 10.22 -1.02 12.13
N HIS A 95 11.29 -0.88 11.35
CA HIS A 95 11.95 -2.02 10.73
C HIS A 95 12.65 -2.89 11.76
N GLN A 96 12.53 -4.23 11.62
CA GLN A 96 13.10 -5.16 12.60
C GLN A 96 14.63 -5.09 12.69
N ASN A 97 15.33 -4.95 11.56
CA ASN A 97 16.77 -5.15 11.43
C ASN A 97 17.55 -3.88 11.02
N ILE A 98 16.86 -2.73 10.87
CA ILE A 98 17.49 -1.47 10.45
C ILE A 98 17.01 -0.35 11.38
N VAL A 99 17.93 0.46 11.89
CA VAL A 99 17.64 1.56 12.82
C VAL A 99 18.49 2.79 12.49
N PRO A 100 17.89 3.99 12.39
CA PRO A 100 16.45 4.27 12.38
C PRO A 100 15.85 3.99 11.00
N TYR A 101 14.77 3.21 10.96
CA TYR A 101 13.96 3.00 9.79
C TYR A 101 12.51 2.85 10.28
N GLN A 102 11.83 3.99 10.46
CA GLN A 102 10.50 4.03 11.08
C GLN A 102 9.79 5.36 10.87
N VAL A 103 8.56 5.42 11.33
CA VAL A 103 7.79 6.65 11.46
C VAL A 103 8.23 7.40 12.72
N PHE A 104 8.42 8.71 12.59
CA PHE A 104 8.65 9.62 13.71
C PHE A 104 7.57 10.70 13.72
N GLU A 105 7.08 11.02 14.92
CA GLU A 105 6.32 12.24 15.16
C GLU A 105 7.27 13.45 15.06
N VAL A 106 6.79 14.53 14.45
CA VAL A 106 7.53 15.77 14.27
C VAL A 106 6.74 16.95 14.82
N LYS A 107 7.40 18.07 15.02
CA LYS A 107 6.73 19.28 15.49
C LYS A 107 5.56 19.63 14.57
N PRO A 108 4.34 19.80 15.11
CA PRO A 108 3.19 20.23 14.30
C PRO A 108 3.43 21.59 13.66
N ALA A 109 2.85 21.82 12.49
CA ALA A 109 2.80 23.13 11.87
C ALA A 109 1.93 24.09 12.72
N LEU A 110 2.32 25.36 12.79
CA LEU A 110 1.59 26.38 13.58
C LEU A 110 0.14 26.60 13.14
N SER A 111 -0.23 26.16 11.91
CA SER A 111 -1.59 26.23 11.36
C SER A 111 -2.43 24.98 11.61
N ALA A 112 -1.88 23.96 12.25
CA ALA A 112 -2.60 22.74 12.57
C ALA A 112 -3.59 22.98 13.74
N GLU A 113 -4.74 22.31 13.71
CA GLU A 113 -5.64 22.25 14.87
C GLU A 113 -4.84 21.75 16.09
N SER A 114 -5.19 22.22 17.27
CA SER A 114 -4.37 22.08 18.50
C SER A 114 -3.95 20.64 18.86
N ASP A 115 -4.63 19.62 18.32
CA ASP A 115 -4.35 18.20 18.57
C ASP A 115 -3.79 17.45 17.34
N ALA A 116 -3.49 18.15 16.22
CA ALA A 116 -2.97 17.52 15.02
C ALA A 116 -1.52 17.05 15.25
N ARG A 117 -1.30 15.75 15.18
CA ARG A 117 0.03 15.13 15.14
C ARG A 117 0.53 15.06 13.71
N ASP A 118 1.75 15.46 13.48
CA ASP A 118 2.39 15.36 12.17
C ASP A 118 3.53 14.33 12.19
N HIS A 119 3.70 13.61 11.12
CA HIS A 119 4.61 12.48 11.06
C HIS A 119 5.40 12.48 9.76
N LEU A 120 6.61 11.91 9.81
CA LEU A 120 7.39 11.55 8.63
C LEU A 120 8.03 10.17 8.78
N ILE A 121 8.39 9.57 7.64
CA ILE A 121 9.21 8.38 7.57
C ILE A 121 10.66 8.79 7.47
N LEU A 122 11.52 8.26 8.36
CA LEU A 122 12.95 8.30 8.24
C LEU A 122 13.46 6.89 7.95
N ALA A 123 14.13 6.71 6.81
CA ALA A 123 14.52 5.40 6.28
C ALA A 123 16.05 5.30 6.08
N VAL A 124 16.80 5.34 7.17
CA VAL A 124 18.27 5.25 7.15
C VAL A 124 18.72 3.81 6.91
N GLY A 125 19.08 3.49 5.66
CA GLY A 125 19.43 2.13 5.25
C GLY A 125 20.89 1.70 5.52
N ASN A 126 21.81 2.63 5.82
CA ASN A 126 23.22 2.32 6.06
C ASN A 126 23.90 3.35 6.97
N ASP A 127 25.15 3.05 7.39
CA ASP A 127 25.88 3.88 8.35
C ASP A 127 26.22 5.27 7.78
N GLY A 128 26.51 5.38 6.47
CA GLY A 128 26.76 6.67 5.84
C GLY A 128 25.53 7.59 5.80
N GLN A 129 24.35 7.02 5.60
CA GLN A 129 23.10 7.78 5.70
C GLN A 129 22.80 8.18 7.14
N PHE A 130 23.16 7.35 8.12
CA PHE A 130 23.04 7.69 9.53
C PHE A 130 23.92 8.90 9.91
N ALA A 131 25.18 8.92 9.46
CA ALA A 131 26.07 10.06 9.70
C ALA A 131 25.49 11.36 9.09
N LYS A 132 25.02 11.31 7.83
CA LYS A 132 24.36 12.46 7.20
C LYS A 132 23.10 12.92 7.92
N PHE A 133 22.29 11.98 8.41
CA PHE A 133 21.14 12.31 9.24
C PHE A 133 21.57 13.04 10.53
N CYS A 134 22.61 12.55 11.22
CA CYS A 134 23.13 13.18 12.43
C CYS A 134 23.62 14.61 12.15
N ASP A 135 24.29 14.84 11.01
CA ASP A 135 24.73 16.18 10.61
C ASP A 135 23.53 17.11 10.38
N VAL A 136 22.50 16.67 9.63
CA VAL A 136 21.27 17.44 9.42
C VAL A 136 20.55 17.72 10.72
N ALA A 137 20.56 16.76 11.64
CA ALA A 137 19.94 16.85 12.95
C ALA A 137 20.72 17.76 13.94
N GLY A 138 21.93 18.17 13.59
CA GLY A 138 22.80 18.95 14.47
C GLY A 138 23.37 18.15 15.67
N GLN A 139 23.51 16.83 15.49
CA GLN A 139 23.99 15.87 16.48
C GLN A 139 25.06 14.93 15.88
N PRO A 140 26.15 15.48 15.29
CA PRO A 140 27.13 14.67 14.56
C PRO A 140 27.84 13.65 15.48
N GLU A 141 27.90 13.89 16.79
CA GLU A 141 28.49 13.00 17.77
C GLU A 141 27.79 11.63 17.86
N LEU A 142 26.50 11.55 17.54
CA LEU A 142 25.78 10.28 17.52
C LEU A 142 26.32 9.33 16.43
N ALA A 143 26.85 9.86 15.33
CA ALA A 143 27.43 9.05 14.27
C ALA A 143 28.76 8.40 14.67
N SER A 144 29.49 9.00 15.57
CA SER A 144 30.78 8.50 16.09
C SER A 144 30.66 7.72 17.40
N ASP A 145 29.50 7.73 18.04
CA ASP A 145 29.25 6.96 19.26
C ASP A 145 29.34 5.45 18.97
N PRO A 146 30.22 4.68 19.66
CA PRO A 146 30.35 3.24 19.41
C PRO A 146 29.04 2.45 19.51
N ARG A 147 28.10 2.94 20.30
CA ARG A 147 26.75 2.33 20.44
C ARG A 147 25.87 2.51 19.20
N PHE A 148 26.21 3.48 18.32
CA PHE A 148 25.33 3.87 17.21
C PHE A 148 26.02 3.93 15.84
N SER A 149 27.35 3.88 15.79
CA SER A 149 28.14 4.04 14.55
C SER A 149 27.88 2.95 13.49
N LYS A 150 27.46 1.75 13.93
CA LYS A 150 27.11 0.63 13.05
C LYS A 150 25.66 0.23 13.22
N ASN A 151 25.00 -0.20 12.11
CA ASN A 151 23.60 -0.62 12.18
C ASN A 151 23.38 -1.76 13.18
N SER A 152 24.28 -2.75 13.26
CA SER A 152 24.21 -3.82 14.25
C SER A 152 24.15 -3.31 15.68
N GLU A 153 24.94 -2.28 15.98
CA GLU A 153 24.95 -1.67 17.30
C GLU A 153 23.71 -0.80 17.54
N ARG A 154 23.23 -0.06 16.51
CA ARG A 154 21.97 0.68 16.62
C ARG A 154 20.79 -0.26 16.87
N VAL A 155 20.75 -1.43 16.23
CA VAL A 155 19.70 -2.45 16.46
C VAL A 155 19.74 -2.93 17.92
N LYS A 156 20.92 -3.23 18.46
CA LYS A 156 21.08 -3.66 19.88
C LYS A 156 20.66 -2.55 20.85
N ASN A 157 21.01 -1.33 20.53
CA ASN A 157 20.80 -0.17 21.40
C ASN A 157 19.56 0.66 20.99
N ARG A 158 18.60 0.07 20.23
CA ARG A 158 17.44 0.83 19.74
C ARG A 158 16.62 1.48 20.85
N ASN A 159 16.51 0.81 22.00
CA ASN A 159 15.76 1.32 23.14
C ASN A 159 16.40 2.58 23.78
N VAL A 160 17.67 2.84 23.46
CA VAL A 160 18.38 4.07 23.86
C VAL A 160 18.33 5.11 22.74
N LEU A 161 18.62 4.68 21.50
CA LEU A 161 18.72 5.58 20.36
C LEU A 161 17.36 6.17 19.95
N VAL A 162 16.32 5.34 19.81
CA VAL A 162 15.02 5.80 19.29
C VAL A 162 14.42 6.93 20.13
N PRO A 163 14.37 6.86 21.49
CA PRO A 163 13.87 7.98 22.30
C PRO A 163 14.70 9.28 22.17
N LEU A 164 15.99 9.19 21.86
CA LEU A 164 16.82 10.36 21.57
C LEU A 164 16.40 10.97 20.22
N LEU A 165 16.21 10.12 19.19
CA LEU A 165 15.79 10.56 17.88
C LEU A 165 14.38 11.17 17.90
N GLU A 166 13.45 10.61 18.66
CA GLU A 166 12.09 11.18 18.84
C GLU A 166 12.16 12.63 19.34
N LYS A 167 12.99 12.90 20.34
CA LYS A 167 13.19 14.27 20.84
C LYS A 167 13.79 15.19 19.77
N ILE A 168 14.74 14.69 18.99
CA ILE A 168 15.37 15.44 17.90
C ILE A 168 14.35 15.73 16.81
N MET A 169 13.55 14.75 16.41
CA MET A 169 12.55 14.91 15.36
C MET A 169 11.48 15.95 15.72
N MET A 170 11.13 16.08 17.00
CA MET A 170 10.20 17.11 17.50
C MET A 170 10.77 18.55 17.46
N THR A 171 12.02 18.75 17.08
CA THR A 171 12.61 20.10 17.01
C THR A 171 12.19 20.90 15.79
N ARG A 172 11.75 20.24 14.69
CA ARG A 172 11.39 20.86 13.43
C ARG A 172 10.06 20.29 12.90
N THR A 173 9.39 21.07 12.07
CA THR A 173 8.18 20.63 11.36
C THR A 173 8.54 19.71 10.19
N LYS A 174 7.55 18.95 9.68
CA LYS A 174 7.67 18.12 8.45
C LYS A 174 8.21 18.95 7.28
N ALA A 175 7.67 20.16 7.08
CA ALA A 175 8.10 21.08 6.01
C ALA A 175 9.56 21.55 6.14
N GLN A 176 10.13 21.52 7.34
CA GLN A 176 11.54 21.84 7.58
C GLN A 176 12.45 20.62 7.45
N TRP A 177 11.97 19.43 7.91
CA TRP A 177 12.76 18.19 7.86
C TRP A 177 12.94 17.66 6.44
N LEU A 178 11.86 17.54 5.67
CA LEU A 178 11.90 16.87 4.37
C LEU A 178 12.92 17.47 3.40
N PRO A 179 12.93 18.81 3.12
CA PRO A 179 13.93 19.37 2.22
C PRO A 179 15.36 19.23 2.71
N ALA A 180 15.59 19.31 4.04
CA ALA A 180 16.92 19.18 4.62
C ALA A 180 17.46 17.75 4.48
N LEU A 181 16.62 16.74 4.73
CA LEU A 181 16.98 15.33 4.59
C LEU A 181 17.19 14.94 3.13
N GLU A 182 16.30 15.38 2.24
CA GLU A 182 16.41 15.15 0.79
C GLU A 182 17.70 15.74 0.21
N SER A 183 18.03 16.99 0.57
CA SER A 183 19.26 17.65 0.15
C SER A 183 20.51 16.88 0.59
N ALA A 184 20.48 16.29 1.79
CA ALA A 184 21.56 15.44 2.31
C ALA A 184 21.53 14.01 1.73
N LYS A 185 20.55 13.67 0.88
CA LYS A 185 20.33 12.31 0.35
C LYS A 185 20.13 11.28 1.45
N VAL A 186 19.39 11.66 2.49
CA VAL A 186 18.87 10.77 3.51
C VAL A 186 17.46 10.38 3.12
N PRO A 187 17.16 9.11 2.88
CA PRO A 187 15.82 8.67 2.49
C PRO A 187 14.78 9.01 3.57
N CYS A 188 13.76 9.74 3.17
CA CYS A 188 12.66 10.16 4.02
C CYS A 188 11.37 10.29 3.18
N GLY A 189 10.23 10.41 3.85
CA GLY A 189 8.96 10.59 3.16
C GLY A 189 7.89 11.18 4.08
N ALA A 190 6.97 11.95 3.50
CA ALA A 190 5.77 12.40 4.19
C ALA A 190 4.81 11.22 4.42
N ILE A 191 4.04 11.28 5.50
CA ILE A 191 2.82 10.49 5.64
C ILE A 191 1.68 11.40 5.25
N ASN A 192 1.15 11.14 4.06
CA ASN A 192 0.09 11.94 3.48
C ASN A 192 -1.28 11.34 3.79
N ASN A 193 -2.26 12.17 4.08
CA ASN A 193 -3.66 11.79 4.04
C ASN A 193 -4.17 11.74 2.59
N LEU A 194 -5.40 11.24 2.37
CA LEU A 194 -5.93 11.09 1.02
C LEU A 194 -6.08 12.42 0.26
N SER A 195 -6.37 13.53 0.97
CA SER A 195 -6.44 14.86 0.35
C SER A 195 -5.07 15.30 -0.17
N GLU A 196 -4.02 15.09 0.63
CA GLU A 196 -2.64 15.40 0.25
C GLU A 196 -2.15 14.49 -0.89
N VAL A 197 -2.48 13.18 -0.87
CA VAL A 197 -2.15 12.26 -1.97
C VAL A 197 -2.74 12.72 -3.30
N PHE A 198 -4.04 13.09 -3.32
CA PHE A 198 -4.69 13.51 -4.56
C PHE A 198 -4.39 14.96 -4.98
N ALA A 199 -3.75 15.74 -4.12
CA ALA A 199 -3.18 17.05 -4.46
C ALA A 199 -1.70 17.00 -4.87
N ASP A 200 -1.04 15.84 -4.73
CA ASP A 200 0.38 15.67 -5.06
C ASP A 200 0.65 15.90 -6.55
N PRO A 201 1.63 16.75 -6.92
CA PRO A 201 1.96 17.04 -8.31
C PRO A 201 2.34 15.79 -9.13
N GLN A 202 2.98 14.80 -8.52
CA GLN A 202 3.35 13.55 -9.21
C GLN A 202 2.12 12.69 -9.48
N VAL A 203 1.17 12.61 -8.53
CA VAL A 203 -0.11 11.91 -8.71
C VAL A 203 -0.93 12.55 -9.83
N ALA A 204 -0.94 13.89 -9.89
CA ALA A 204 -1.58 14.66 -10.98
C ALA A 204 -0.88 14.41 -12.33
N ALA A 205 0.45 14.53 -12.39
CA ALA A 205 1.25 14.27 -13.61
C ALA A 205 1.08 12.83 -14.13
N ARG A 206 0.83 11.88 -13.25
CA ARG A 206 0.56 10.48 -13.59
C ARG A 206 -0.89 10.21 -13.97
N ASN A 207 -1.76 11.22 -13.98
CA ASN A 207 -3.19 11.10 -14.27
C ASN A 207 -3.85 9.94 -13.49
N MET A 208 -3.69 9.98 -12.15
CA MET A 208 -4.22 8.94 -11.28
C MET A 208 -5.66 9.15 -10.84
N ILE A 209 -6.34 10.14 -11.42
CA ILE A 209 -7.77 10.42 -11.21
C ILE A 209 -8.46 10.44 -12.57
N ASN A 210 -9.50 9.60 -12.71
CA ASN A 210 -10.45 9.68 -13.82
C ASN A 210 -11.66 10.51 -13.42
N THR A 211 -12.21 11.26 -14.36
CA THR A 211 -13.41 12.07 -14.16
C THR A 211 -14.40 11.78 -15.28
N TRP A 212 -15.65 11.49 -14.91
CA TRP A 212 -16.74 11.27 -15.85
C TRP A 212 -17.94 12.13 -15.52
N GLN A 213 -18.71 12.48 -16.56
CA GLN A 213 -20.06 13.01 -16.39
C GLN A 213 -21.00 11.82 -16.15
N HIS A 214 -21.57 11.72 -14.95
CA HIS A 214 -22.48 10.62 -14.60
C HIS A 214 -23.90 11.17 -14.36
N PRO A 215 -24.98 10.45 -14.77
CA PRO A 215 -26.34 10.94 -14.63
C PRO A 215 -26.75 11.38 -13.23
N HIS A 216 -26.22 10.71 -12.21
CA HIS A 216 -26.53 10.98 -10.79
C HIS A 216 -25.47 11.80 -10.06
N GLN A 217 -24.30 11.99 -10.66
CA GLN A 217 -23.21 12.74 -10.03
C GLN A 217 -22.34 13.41 -11.08
N LYS A 218 -22.53 14.71 -11.24
CA LYS A 218 -21.62 15.50 -12.06
C LYS A 218 -20.20 15.37 -11.54
N ASP A 219 -19.24 15.22 -12.45
CA ASP A 219 -17.82 15.07 -12.12
C ASP A 219 -17.53 13.89 -11.18
N LEU A 220 -18.07 12.70 -11.50
CA LEU A 220 -17.74 11.46 -10.80
C LEU A 220 -16.24 11.19 -10.95
N ARG A 221 -15.53 11.20 -9.82
CA ARG A 221 -14.08 11.03 -9.78
C ARG A 221 -13.72 9.70 -9.11
N LEU A 222 -12.92 8.87 -9.80
CA LEU A 222 -12.43 7.60 -9.27
C LEU A 222 -10.92 7.47 -9.52
N VAL A 223 -10.27 6.59 -8.76
CA VAL A 223 -8.85 6.27 -8.94
C VAL A 223 -8.65 5.62 -10.31
N ALA A 224 -7.67 6.11 -11.06
CA ALA A 224 -7.32 5.59 -12.37
C ALA A 224 -6.47 4.33 -12.30
N SER A 225 -6.42 3.57 -13.39
CA SER A 225 -5.49 2.43 -13.52
C SER A 225 -4.03 2.91 -13.46
N PRO A 226 -3.17 2.21 -12.70
CA PRO A 226 -1.74 2.48 -12.66
C PRO A 226 -1.01 2.02 -13.94
N LEU A 227 -1.63 1.19 -14.78
CA LEU A 227 -1.05 0.68 -16.02
C LEU A 227 -0.96 1.80 -17.07
N LYS A 228 0.23 2.02 -17.63
CA LYS A 228 0.52 3.03 -18.65
C LYS A 228 1.15 2.33 -19.86
N LEU A 229 0.31 1.74 -20.71
CA LEU A 229 0.73 1.06 -21.93
C LEU A 229 0.86 2.07 -23.07
N SER A 230 1.97 2.08 -23.77
CA SER A 230 2.28 3.08 -24.81
C SER A 230 1.47 2.88 -26.11
N LEU A 231 1.14 1.63 -26.46
CA LEU A 231 0.42 1.31 -27.69
C LEU A 231 -1.05 1.00 -27.46
N THR A 232 -1.39 0.38 -26.34
CA THR A 232 -2.74 -0.05 -25.99
C THR A 232 -3.13 0.52 -24.62
N PRO A 233 -3.32 1.84 -24.51
CA PRO A 233 -3.65 2.44 -23.21
C PRO A 233 -4.95 1.87 -22.65
N VAL A 234 -5.03 1.82 -21.31
CA VAL A 234 -6.25 1.37 -20.63
C VAL A 234 -7.40 2.29 -21.03
N ARG A 235 -8.48 1.71 -21.54
CA ARG A 235 -9.69 2.45 -21.92
C ARG A 235 -10.42 2.94 -20.68
N GLN A 236 -10.89 4.18 -20.74
CA GLN A 236 -11.59 4.88 -19.66
C GLN A 236 -12.81 5.63 -20.18
N ASP A 237 -13.29 5.21 -21.33
CA ASP A 237 -14.40 5.81 -22.08
C ASP A 237 -15.78 5.38 -21.58
N HIS A 238 -15.85 4.38 -20.71
CA HIS A 238 -17.10 3.93 -20.11
C HIS A 238 -17.30 4.49 -18.71
N VAL A 239 -18.41 5.16 -18.52
CA VAL A 239 -18.88 5.60 -17.20
C VAL A 239 -19.29 4.37 -16.39
N PRO A 240 -19.03 4.31 -15.07
CA PRO A 240 -19.59 3.26 -14.22
C PRO A 240 -21.10 3.12 -14.43
N PRO A 241 -21.61 1.91 -14.78
CA PRO A 241 -22.99 1.74 -15.15
C PRO A 241 -23.95 1.74 -13.95
N GLN A 242 -25.20 2.08 -14.21
CA GLN A 242 -26.29 1.83 -13.27
C GLN A 242 -26.66 0.33 -13.25
N LEU A 243 -27.33 -0.10 -12.18
CA LEU A 243 -27.83 -1.47 -12.07
C LEU A 243 -28.73 -1.79 -13.26
N GLY A 244 -28.42 -2.87 -13.98
CA GLY A 244 -29.19 -3.34 -15.13
C GLY A 244 -29.08 -2.49 -16.41
N GLN A 245 -28.26 -1.42 -16.44
CA GLN A 245 -28.15 -0.49 -17.56
C GLN A 245 -27.87 -1.17 -18.89
N HIS A 246 -27.07 -2.23 -18.91
CA HIS A 246 -26.64 -2.92 -20.12
C HIS A 246 -27.31 -4.28 -20.32
N THR A 247 -28.28 -4.67 -19.50
CA THR A 247 -28.91 -5.99 -19.55
C THR A 247 -29.47 -6.30 -20.94
N THR A 248 -30.31 -5.40 -21.49
CA THR A 248 -30.89 -5.57 -22.83
C THR A 248 -29.84 -5.64 -23.94
N GLN A 249 -28.82 -4.76 -23.83
CA GLN A 249 -27.72 -4.73 -24.79
C GLN A 249 -26.96 -6.06 -24.80
N VAL A 250 -26.54 -6.54 -23.59
CA VAL A 250 -25.80 -7.81 -23.48
C VAL A 250 -26.60 -9.00 -23.97
N LEU A 251 -27.89 -9.10 -23.62
CA LEU A 251 -28.75 -10.17 -24.09
C LEU A 251 -28.93 -10.18 -25.63
N ASN A 252 -29.01 -9.00 -26.23
CA ASN A 252 -29.13 -8.88 -27.69
C ASN A 252 -27.78 -9.09 -28.39
N GLU A 253 -26.73 -8.33 -28.05
CA GLU A 253 -25.46 -8.30 -28.79
C GLU A 253 -24.60 -9.56 -28.55
N VAL A 254 -24.60 -10.11 -27.32
CA VAL A 254 -23.78 -11.26 -26.96
C VAL A 254 -24.51 -12.58 -27.10
N LEU A 255 -25.79 -12.64 -26.68
CA LEU A 255 -26.58 -13.87 -26.67
C LEU A 255 -27.54 -13.98 -27.85
N GLY A 256 -27.69 -12.94 -28.69
CA GLY A 256 -28.52 -12.92 -29.86
C GLY A 256 -30.03 -12.96 -29.56
N TYR A 257 -30.44 -12.57 -28.35
CA TYR A 257 -31.87 -12.56 -27.99
C TYR A 257 -32.61 -11.45 -28.73
N GLY A 258 -33.71 -11.83 -29.38
CA GLY A 258 -34.59 -10.85 -30.01
C GLY A 258 -35.46 -10.07 -29.00
N PRO A 259 -36.05 -8.94 -29.44
CA PRO A 259 -36.87 -8.11 -28.55
C PRO A 259 -37.98 -8.86 -27.80
N ALA A 260 -38.68 -9.77 -28.49
CA ALA A 260 -39.76 -10.57 -27.88
C ALA A 260 -39.26 -11.52 -26.78
N GLN A 261 -38.05 -12.07 -26.90
CA GLN A 261 -37.46 -12.92 -25.89
C GLN A 261 -37.06 -12.11 -24.65
N ILE A 262 -36.53 -10.92 -24.86
CA ILE A 262 -36.14 -10.00 -23.78
C ILE A 262 -37.39 -9.55 -23.02
N GLU A 263 -38.45 -9.15 -23.73
CA GLU A 263 -39.73 -8.78 -23.12
C GLU A 263 -40.34 -9.93 -22.31
N GLN A 264 -40.24 -11.17 -22.82
CA GLN A 264 -40.71 -12.34 -22.08
C GLN A 264 -39.94 -12.55 -20.76
N LEU A 265 -38.62 -12.29 -20.75
CA LEU A 265 -37.81 -12.38 -19.53
C LEU A 265 -38.17 -11.28 -18.52
N GLN A 266 -38.40 -10.05 -19.00
CA GLN A 266 -38.90 -8.94 -18.18
C GLN A 266 -40.26 -9.25 -17.55
N ASN A 267 -41.20 -9.72 -18.35
CA ASN A 267 -42.57 -10.08 -17.89
C ASN A 267 -42.56 -11.22 -16.86
N LYS A 268 -41.56 -12.09 -16.89
CA LYS A 268 -41.35 -13.17 -15.92
C LYS A 268 -40.57 -12.73 -14.67
N GLY A 269 -40.09 -11.48 -14.60
CA GLY A 269 -39.27 -10.98 -13.52
C GLY A 269 -37.88 -11.64 -13.40
N VAL A 270 -37.35 -12.14 -14.53
CA VAL A 270 -36.00 -12.72 -14.59
C VAL A 270 -34.93 -11.63 -14.71
N ILE A 271 -35.27 -10.53 -15.38
CA ILE A 271 -34.44 -9.34 -15.60
C ILE A 271 -35.27 -8.09 -15.35
#